data_df25a8fb98729d966ab1a05975615840
#
_entry.id   df25a8fb98729d966ab1a05975615840
#
_cell.length_a   1.000
_cell.length_b   1.000
_cell.length_c   1.000
_cell.angle_alpha   90.00
_cell.angle_beta   90.00
_cell.angle_gamma   90.00
#
_symmetry.space_group_name_H-M   'P 1'
#
loop_
_entity.id
_entity.type
_entity.pdbx_description
1 polymer ?
#
loop_
_entity_poly.entity_id
_entity_poly.type
_entity_poly.pdbx_seq_one_letter_code
_entity_poly.pdbx_strand_id
1 'polypeptide(L)'
;EIGTGFPFDPHYVEVLGSRMHYVDVGPRDGTPVLFLHGNPTSSYLWRNIIPHVAPSHRCIAPDLIGMGKSDKPDLDYRFDDHVRYLDAFIEALGLEEVVLVIHDWGSALGFHWAKRNPERVKGIAFMEFIRPIPTWDEWPEFARELFQAFRTPDVGRELIIDQNAFIEGILPKFVVRPLTEVEMDHYREPFLKPVWREPLWRFPNELPIAGEPANIWALVEAYMNWLHQSPVPKLLFWGTPGVLIPPAEAARLAESLPNLKTVFIGPGLHYLQEDNPDLIGSEIARWLPAL
;
A
#
# COMPACT_ATOMS: atom_id res chain seq x y z
N GLU A 1 -19.71 -13.18 0.65
CA GLU A 1 -19.31 -12.73 1.98
C GLU A 1 -17.80 -12.52 2.02
N ILE A 2 -17.33 -11.39 2.60
CA ILE A 2 -15.90 -11.07 2.68
C ILE A 2 -15.30 -11.80 3.90
N GLY A 3 -14.27 -12.63 3.65
CA GLY A 3 -13.64 -13.41 4.69
C GLY A 3 -12.86 -12.56 5.70
N THR A 4 -12.94 -12.91 6.97
CA THR A 4 -12.24 -12.21 8.06
C THR A 4 -10.97 -12.93 8.52
N GLY A 5 -10.76 -14.17 8.08
CA GLY A 5 -9.64 -15.00 8.48
C GLY A 5 -8.33 -14.61 7.79
N PHE A 6 -7.23 -15.05 8.40
CA PHE A 6 -5.89 -14.91 7.85
C PHE A 6 -5.18 -16.28 7.89
N PRO A 7 -5.56 -17.20 6.98
CA PRO A 7 -5.11 -18.59 7.03
C PRO A 7 -3.77 -18.79 6.33
N PHE A 8 -2.77 -18.02 6.69
CA PHE A 8 -1.43 -18.09 6.10
C PHE A 8 -0.41 -18.42 7.17
N ASP A 9 0.45 -19.39 6.90
CA ASP A 9 1.56 -19.71 7.79
C ASP A 9 2.54 -18.53 7.85
N PRO A 10 3.04 -18.18 9.04
CA PRO A 10 4.01 -17.11 9.18
C PRO A 10 5.37 -17.49 8.63
N HIS A 11 5.98 -16.57 7.90
CA HIS A 11 7.37 -16.65 7.45
C HIS A 11 8.11 -15.42 7.95
N TYR A 12 9.38 -15.59 8.28
CA TYR A 12 10.23 -14.51 8.78
C TYR A 12 11.57 -14.54 8.07
N VAL A 13 12.13 -13.38 7.81
CA VAL A 13 13.48 -13.23 7.27
C VAL A 13 14.20 -12.11 8.01
N GLU A 14 15.48 -12.28 8.27
CA GLU A 14 16.30 -11.23 8.87
C GLU A 14 16.63 -10.16 7.84
N VAL A 15 16.37 -8.91 8.23
CA VAL A 15 16.58 -7.72 7.40
C VAL A 15 17.16 -6.62 8.29
N LEU A 16 18.40 -6.22 8.04
CA LEU A 16 19.07 -5.13 8.76
C LEU A 16 19.02 -5.29 10.29
N GLY A 17 19.18 -6.52 10.78
CA GLY A 17 19.18 -6.82 12.21
C GLY A 17 17.81 -6.98 12.84
N SER A 18 16.74 -6.89 12.06
CA SER A 18 15.35 -7.10 12.49
C SER A 18 14.74 -8.26 11.71
N ARG A 19 13.60 -8.77 12.18
CA ARG A 19 12.84 -9.77 11.43
C ARG A 19 11.66 -9.12 10.76
N MET A 20 11.48 -9.38 9.48
CA MET A 20 10.28 -9.03 8.75
C MET A 20 9.43 -10.27 8.51
N HIS A 21 8.16 -10.16 8.84
CA HIS A 21 7.15 -11.17 8.55
C HIS A 21 6.65 -11.02 7.12
N TYR A 22 6.35 -12.16 6.48
CA TYR A 22 5.73 -12.16 5.16
C TYR A 22 4.87 -13.39 4.95
N VAL A 23 3.85 -13.24 4.11
CA VAL A 23 3.09 -14.34 3.52
C VAL A 23 3.88 -14.85 2.31
N ASP A 24 3.94 -16.17 2.15
CA ASP A 24 4.62 -16.80 1.01
C ASP A 24 3.87 -18.09 0.64
N VAL A 25 3.04 -17.99 -0.40
CA VAL A 25 2.18 -19.09 -0.85
C VAL A 25 2.20 -19.20 -2.37
N GLY A 26 1.82 -20.36 -2.89
CA GLY A 26 1.76 -20.62 -4.32
C GLY A 26 2.97 -21.37 -4.87
N PRO A 27 2.97 -21.65 -6.19
CA PRO A 27 4.07 -22.37 -6.84
C PRO A 27 5.39 -21.61 -6.78
N ARG A 28 6.49 -22.33 -6.74
CA ARG A 28 7.83 -21.73 -6.60
C ARG A 28 8.48 -21.35 -7.92
N ASP A 29 7.96 -21.84 -9.01
CA ASP A 29 8.41 -21.51 -10.37
C ASP A 29 7.69 -20.27 -10.91
N GLY A 30 8.31 -19.61 -11.86
CA GLY A 30 7.75 -18.39 -12.48
C GLY A 30 8.02 -17.12 -11.67
N THR A 31 7.56 -16.00 -12.21
CA THR A 31 7.75 -14.69 -11.60
C THR A 31 6.81 -14.52 -10.41
N PRO A 32 7.33 -14.26 -9.21
CA PRO A 32 6.49 -14.03 -8.04
C PRO A 32 5.76 -12.69 -8.10
N VAL A 33 4.61 -12.63 -7.41
CA VAL A 33 3.81 -11.42 -7.23
C VAL A 33 4.09 -10.89 -5.84
N LEU A 34 4.56 -9.65 -5.77
CA LEU A 34 4.91 -8.96 -4.52
C LEU A 34 3.82 -7.96 -4.18
N PHE A 35 3.16 -8.18 -3.04
CA PHE A 35 2.06 -7.34 -2.55
C PHE A 35 2.58 -6.40 -1.48
N LEU A 36 2.42 -5.09 -1.68
CA LEU A 36 2.90 -4.07 -0.75
C LEU A 36 1.73 -3.25 -0.20
N HIS A 37 1.51 -3.38 1.10
CA HIS A 37 0.50 -2.61 1.84
C HIS A 37 1.02 -1.23 2.24
N GLY A 38 0.18 -0.42 2.87
CA GLY A 38 0.53 0.90 3.39
C GLY A 38 0.00 1.14 4.80
N ASN A 39 -0.43 2.37 5.05
CA ASN A 39 -0.84 2.84 6.37
C ASN A 39 -2.36 2.72 6.58
N PRO A 40 -2.88 2.20 7.67
CA PRO A 40 -2.24 1.56 8.82
C PRO A 40 -2.36 0.04 8.78
N THR A 41 -2.12 -0.55 7.64
CA THR A 41 -2.44 -1.94 7.35
C THR A 41 -1.24 -2.88 7.52
N SER A 42 -1.40 -4.07 6.99
CA SER A 42 -0.40 -5.14 6.97
C SER A 42 -0.73 -6.08 5.81
N SER A 43 -0.03 -7.20 5.73
CA SER A 43 -0.37 -8.28 4.78
C SER A 43 -1.81 -8.77 4.91
N TYR A 44 -2.45 -8.55 6.06
CA TYR A 44 -3.87 -8.85 6.29
C TYR A 44 -4.79 -8.21 5.23
N LEU A 45 -4.43 -7.03 4.73
CA LEU A 45 -5.19 -6.33 3.69
C LEU A 45 -5.36 -7.17 2.42
N TRP A 46 -4.41 -8.04 2.11
CA TRP A 46 -4.38 -8.85 0.90
C TRP A 46 -5.01 -10.25 1.05
N ARG A 47 -5.54 -10.59 2.24
CA ARG A 47 -6.00 -11.94 2.59
C ARG A 47 -7.03 -12.54 1.63
N ASN A 48 -7.91 -11.72 1.07
CA ASN A 48 -8.97 -12.15 0.16
C ASN A 48 -8.61 -11.95 -1.33
N ILE A 49 -7.44 -11.41 -1.61
CA ILE A 49 -6.91 -11.22 -2.96
C ILE A 49 -5.91 -12.33 -3.31
N ILE A 50 -5.00 -12.62 -2.42
CA ILE A 50 -3.97 -13.67 -2.58
C ILE A 50 -4.58 -15.02 -3.03
N PRO A 51 -5.72 -15.51 -2.50
CA PRO A 51 -6.28 -16.78 -2.93
C PRO A 51 -6.67 -16.86 -4.41
N HIS A 52 -6.91 -15.75 -5.06
CA HIS A 52 -7.18 -15.72 -6.51
C HIS A 52 -5.91 -15.87 -7.35
N VAL A 53 -4.77 -15.48 -6.82
CA VAL A 53 -3.48 -15.43 -7.52
C VAL A 53 -2.60 -16.65 -7.20
N ALA A 54 -2.65 -17.13 -5.97
CA ALA A 54 -1.82 -18.23 -5.48
C ALA A 54 -1.95 -19.55 -6.25
N PRO A 55 -3.10 -19.91 -6.85
CA PRO A 55 -3.17 -21.12 -7.69
C PRO A 55 -2.18 -21.14 -8.86
N SER A 56 -1.80 -19.98 -9.39
CA SER A 56 -0.93 -19.90 -10.58
C SER A 56 0.42 -19.21 -10.34
N HIS A 57 0.54 -18.40 -9.27
CA HIS A 57 1.75 -17.59 -9.02
C HIS A 57 2.12 -17.61 -7.55
N ARG A 58 3.42 -17.62 -7.28
CA ARG A 58 3.93 -17.38 -5.93
C ARG A 58 3.54 -15.97 -5.50
N CYS A 59 2.90 -15.88 -4.34
CA CYS A 59 2.46 -14.63 -3.74
C CYS A 59 3.31 -14.35 -2.50
N ILE A 60 3.96 -13.20 -2.48
CA ILE A 60 4.77 -12.73 -1.36
C ILE A 60 4.17 -11.42 -0.87
N ALA A 61 3.80 -11.36 0.40
CA ALA A 61 3.22 -10.16 1.01
C ALA A 61 3.91 -9.86 2.34
N PRO A 62 4.93 -9.00 2.34
CA PRO A 62 5.59 -8.60 3.59
C PRO A 62 4.72 -7.67 4.41
N ASP A 63 4.93 -7.70 5.72
CA ASP A 63 4.57 -6.62 6.61
C ASP A 63 5.74 -5.63 6.64
N LEU A 64 5.46 -4.36 6.36
CA LEU A 64 6.49 -3.32 6.42
C LEU A 64 7.10 -3.26 7.82
N ILE A 65 8.37 -2.83 7.90
CA ILE A 65 9.05 -2.71 9.19
C ILE A 65 8.23 -1.85 10.15
N GLY A 66 8.10 -2.31 11.39
CA GLY A 66 7.29 -1.62 12.41
C GLY A 66 5.79 -1.89 12.33
N MET A 67 5.33 -2.65 11.34
CA MET A 67 3.91 -2.91 11.08
C MET A 67 3.63 -4.41 11.07
N GLY A 68 2.36 -4.78 11.18
CA GLY A 68 1.96 -6.18 11.21
C GLY A 68 2.74 -7.01 12.24
N LYS A 69 3.25 -8.16 11.79
CA LYS A 69 4.05 -9.07 12.62
C LYS A 69 5.56 -8.84 12.48
N SER A 70 5.98 -7.84 11.69
CA SER A 70 7.38 -7.47 11.59
C SER A 70 7.88 -6.84 12.88
N ASP A 71 9.20 -6.93 13.13
CA ASP A 71 9.81 -6.29 14.29
C ASP A 71 9.60 -4.77 14.27
N LYS A 72 9.72 -4.17 15.44
CA LYS A 72 9.48 -2.74 15.69
C LYS A 72 10.76 -2.09 16.24
N PRO A 73 11.84 -2.01 15.41
CA PRO A 73 13.06 -1.33 15.85
C PRO A 73 12.80 0.15 16.13
N ASP A 74 13.66 0.74 16.95
CA ASP A 74 13.61 2.17 17.28
C ASP A 74 14.09 2.98 16.07
N LEU A 75 13.15 3.42 15.26
CA LEU A 75 13.37 4.19 14.04
C LEU A 75 12.46 5.42 14.02
N ASP A 76 12.80 6.39 13.19
CA ASP A 76 11.90 7.50 12.87
C ASP A 76 10.77 7.09 11.92
N TYR A 77 10.89 5.91 11.30
CA TYR A 77 9.95 5.38 10.31
C TYR A 77 9.68 6.36 9.16
N ARG A 78 10.73 7.05 8.72
CA ARG A 78 10.65 7.86 7.51
C ARG A 78 10.51 6.97 6.28
N PHE A 79 10.05 7.54 5.20
CA PHE A 79 9.94 6.81 3.94
C PHE A 79 11.27 6.13 3.57
N ASP A 80 12.39 6.82 3.76
CA ASP A 80 13.72 6.28 3.51
C ASP A 80 14.05 5.04 4.36
N ASP A 81 13.59 4.98 5.60
CA ASP A 81 13.74 3.80 6.44
C ASP A 81 13.01 2.60 5.81
N HIS A 82 11.78 2.79 5.36
CA HIS A 82 11.01 1.75 4.69
C HIS A 82 11.66 1.32 3.38
N VAL A 83 12.23 2.26 2.61
CA VAL A 83 12.97 1.95 1.38
C VAL A 83 14.14 1.00 1.68
N ARG A 84 14.94 1.32 2.69
CA ARG A 84 16.11 0.51 3.06
C ARG A 84 15.70 -0.91 3.47
N TYR A 85 14.68 -1.03 4.30
CA TYR A 85 14.20 -2.33 4.78
C TYR A 85 13.56 -3.14 3.67
N LEU A 86 12.76 -2.54 2.79
CA LEU A 86 12.15 -3.24 1.67
C LEU A 86 13.20 -3.69 0.64
N ASP A 87 14.15 -2.83 0.30
CA ASP A 87 15.23 -3.19 -0.61
C ASP A 87 16.00 -4.40 -0.07
N ALA A 88 16.35 -4.39 1.21
CA ALA A 88 17.03 -5.50 1.86
C ALA A 88 16.16 -6.76 1.95
N PHE A 89 14.86 -6.61 2.14
CA PHE A 89 13.89 -7.73 2.12
C PHE A 89 13.89 -8.43 0.76
N ILE A 90 13.78 -7.67 -0.31
CA ILE A 90 13.76 -8.20 -1.68
C ILE A 90 15.05 -8.96 -1.99
N GLU A 91 16.19 -8.41 -1.61
CA GLU A 91 17.50 -9.07 -1.80
C GLU A 91 17.64 -10.31 -0.90
N ALA A 92 17.17 -10.27 0.34
CA ALA A 92 17.24 -11.41 1.26
C ALA A 92 16.44 -12.61 0.77
N LEU A 93 15.33 -12.39 0.06
CA LEU A 93 14.54 -13.45 -0.56
C LEU A 93 15.05 -13.86 -1.94
N GLY A 94 16.09 -13.20 -2.47
CA GLY A 94 16.64 -13.50 -3.79
C GLY A 94 15.66 -13.25 -4.94
N LEU A 95 14.78 -12.27 -4.83
CA LEU A 95 13.80 -11.97 -5.86
C LEU A 95 14.46 -11.21 -7.02
N GLU A 96 14.61 -11.87 -8.15
CA GLU A 96 15.24 -11.27 -9.33
C GLU A 96 14.24 -10.45 -10.14
N GLU A 97 13.09 -11.04 -10.46
CA GLU A 97 12.00 -10.39 -11.17
C GLU A 97 10.72 -10.50 -10.36
N VAL A 98 9.85 -9.49 -10.43
CA VAL A 98 8.58 -9.49 -9.72
C VAL A 98 7.49 -8.84 -10.57
N VAL A 99 6.24 -9.21 -10.26
CA VAL A 99 5.06 -8.41 -10.57
C VAL A 99 4.69 -7.70 -9.26
N LEU A 100 4.46 -6.39 -9.32
CA LEU A 100 4.08 -5.61 -8.15
C LEU A 100 2.57 -5.46 -8.07
N VAL A 101 2.02 -5.63 -6.86
CA VAL A 101 0.62 -5.28 -6.53
C VAL A 101 0.70 -4.35 -5.32
N ILE A 102 0.37 -3.09 -5.51
CA ILE A 102 0.77 -2.03 -4.57
C ILE A 102 -0.37 -1.07 -4.26
N HIS A 103 -0.37 -0.57 -3.04
CA HIS A 103 -1.41 0.29 -2.47
C HIS A 103 -0.80 1.28 -1.48
N ASP A 104 -1.33 2.52 -1.45
CA ASP A 104 -0.97 3.53 -0.47
C ASP A 104 0.57 3.73 -0.39
N TRP A 105 1.18 3.74 0.78
CA TRP A 105 2.63 3.86 0.90
C TRP A 105 3.38 2.68 0.30
N GLY A 106 2.76 1.50 0.24
CA GLY A 106 3.30 0.38 -0.53
C GLY A 106 3.43 0.70 -2.01
N SER A 107 2.58 1.58 -2.55
CA SER A 107 2.69 2.06 -3.93
C SER A 107 3.90 2.98 -4.11
N ALA A 108 4.13 3.90 -3.18
CA ALA A 108 5.30 4.76 -3.24
C ALA A 108 6.61 3.95 -3.18
N LEU A 109 6.65 2.95 -2.30
CA LEU A 109 7.78 2.03 -2.20
C LEU A 109 7.96 1.22 -3.48
N GLY A 110 6.89 0.66 -4.01
CA GLY A 110 6.91 -0.16 -5.21
C GLY A 110 7.31 0.62 -6.46
N PHE A 111 6.73 1.79 -6.67
CA PHE A 111 7.09 2.65 -7.81
C PHE A 111 8.54 3.14 -7.71
N HIS A 112 8.98 3.53 -6.52
CA HIS A 112 10.35 3.97 -6.31
C HIS A 112 11.35 2.83 -6.55
N TRP A 113 11.03 1.62 -6.11
CA TRP A 113 11.85 0.43 -6.40
C TRP A 113 11.86 0.11 -7.89
N ALA A 114 10.69 0.12 -8.54
CA ALA A 114 10.57 -0.15 -9.98
C ALA A 114 11.36 0.85 -10.83
N LYS A 115 11.31 2.12 -10.47
CA LYS A 115 12.09 3.16 -11.16
C LYS A 115 13.60 2.89 -11.09
N ARG A 116 14.08 2.38 -9.95
CA ARG A 116 15.50 2.06 -9.73
C ARG A 116 15.90 0.69 -10.31
N ASN A 117 14.94 -0.20 -10.55
CA ASN A 117 15.15 -1.55 -11.05
C ASN A 117 14.16 -1.90 -12.17
N PRO A 118 14.07 -1.10 -13.23
CA PRO A 118 13.00 -1.25 -14.23
C PRO A 118 13.04 -2.59 -14.96
N GLU A 119 14.21 -3.19 -15.12
CA GLU A 119 14.38 -4.49 -15.77
C GLU A 119 13.89 -5.66 -14.93
N ARG A 120 13.64 -5.43 -13.63
CA ARG A 120 13.19 -6.46 -12.68
C ARG A 120 11.68 -6.47 -12.48
N VAL A 121 10.93 -5.59 -13.16
CA VAL A 121 9.48 -5.45 -12.98
C VAL A 121 8.76 -5.85 -14.26
N LYS A 122 7.97 -6.92 -14.17
CA LYS A 122 7.21 -7.47 -15.31
C LYS A 122 5.87 -6.79 -15.50
N GLY A 123 5.31 -6.23 -14.46
CA GLY A 123 4.01 -5.55 -14.48
C GLY A 123 3.72 -4.93 -13.13
N ILE A 124 2.83 -3.95 -13.11
CA ILE A 124 2.43 -3.24 -11.89
C ILE A 124 0.91 -3.13 -11.85
N ALA A 125 0.28 -3.74 -10.84
CA ALA A 125 -1.11 -3.51 -10.49
C ALA A 125 -1.14 -2.56 -9.29
N PHE A 126 -1.93 -1.51 -9.36
CA PHE A 126 -1.94 -0.48 -8.33
C PHE A 126 -3.32 0.11 -8.12
N MET A 127 -3.54 0.66 -6.96
CA MET A 127 -4.81 1.24 -6.53
C MET A 127 -4.56 2.22 -5.40
N GLU A 128 -5.36 3.31 -5.36
CA GLU A 128 -5.28 4.35 -4.32
C GLU A 128 -3.83 4.64 -3.92
N PHE A 129 -3.06 5.02 -4.92
CA PHE A 129 -1.61 5.15 -4.81
C PHE A 129 -1.19 6.57 -4.47
N ILE A 130 0.01 6.72 -3.91
CA ILE A 130 0.59 8.01 -3.56
C ILE A 130 1.03 8.73 -4.82
N ARG A 131 0.44 9.89 -5.06
CA ARG A 131 0.78 10.83 -6.12
C ARG A 131 0.99 12.22 -5.53
N PRO A 132 1.63 13.14 -6.24
CA PRO A 132 1.68 14.53 -5.76
C PRO A 132 0.27 15.11 -5.68
N ILE A 133 -0.08 15.68 -4.53
CA ILE A 133 -1.34 16.39 -4.33
C ILE A 133 -1.05 17.89 -4.38
N PRO A 134 -1.40 18.60 -5.47
CA PRO A 134 -0.97 19.98 -5.66
C PRO A 134 -1.48 20.95 -4.58
N THR A 135 -2.72 20.76 -4.15
CA THR A 135 -3.33 21.61 -3.14
C THR A 135 -4.20 20.79 -2.19
N TRP A 136 -4.46 21.34 -1.01
CA TRP A 136 -5.38 20.74 -0.05
C TRP A 136 -6.82 20.64 -0.58
N ASP A 137 -7.19 21.44 -1.56
CA ASP A 137 -8.52 21.37 -2.18
C ASP A 137 -8.77 20.03 -2.89
N GLU A 138 -7.71 19.34 -3.32
CA GLU A 138 -7.79 18.00 -3.91
C GLU A 138 -7.88 16.89 -2.85
N TRP A 139 -7.62 17.19 -1.58
CA TRP A 139 -7.82 16.24 -0.51
C TRP A 139 -9.31 16.15 -0.16
N PRO A 140 -9.87 14.96 0.12
CA PRO A 140 -11.29 14.81 0.42
C PRO A 140 -11.74 15.76 1.55
N GLU A 141 -12.79 16.53 1.30
CA GLU A 141 -13.28 17.54 2.24
C GLU A 141 -13.57 16.96 3.62
N PHE A 142 -14.19 15.78 3.67
CA PHE A 142 -14.57 15.15 4.94
C PHE A 142 -13.39 14.75 5.82
N ALA A 143 -12.18 14.68 5.28
CA ALA A 143 -10.96 14.28 6.00
C ALA A 143 -9.88 15.36 6.01
N ARG A 144 -10.12 16.51 5.36
CA ARG A 144 -9.11 17.56 5.17
C ARG A 144 -8.59 18.11 6.48
N GLU A 145 -9.49 18.56 7.34
CA GLU A 145 -9.12 19.14 8.63
C GLU A 145 -8.37 18.13 9.51
N LEU A 146 -8.79 16.88 9.47
CA LEU A 146 -8.15 15.82 10.26
C LEU A 146 -6.72 15.56 9.78
N PHE A 147 -6.50 15.46 8.47
CA PHE A 147 -5.13 15.27 7.94
C PHE A 147 -4.24 16.50 8.15
N GLN A 148 -4.78 17.69 8.10
CA GLN A 148 -4.06 18.90 8.49
C GLN A 148 -3.66 18.86 9.97
N ALA A 149 -4.55 18.40 10.84
CA ALA A 149 -4.26 18.19 12.26
C ALA A 149 -3.17 17.14 12.48
N PHE A 150 -3.20 16.04 11.73
CA PHE A 150 -2.14 15.00 11.80
C PHE A 150 -0.75 15.57 11.48
N ARG A 151 -0.69 16.59 10.64
CA ARG A 151 0.55 17.25 10.21
C ARG A 151 0.88 18.49 11.05
N THR A 152 0.10 18.78 12.08
CA THR A 152 0.36 19.88 13.02
C THR A 152 1.19 19.34 14.18
N PRO A 153 2.35 19.95 14.48
CA PRO A 153 3.20 19.52 15.61
C PRO A 153 2.40 19.35 16.90
N ASP A 154 2.72 18.33 17.68
CA ASP A 154 2.08 17.92 18.93
C ASP A 154 0.63 17.44 18.78
N VAL A 155 -0.21 18.16 18.03
CA VAL A 155 -1.62 17.77 17.79
C VAL A 155 -1.70 16.41 17.07
N GLY A 156 -0.91 16.24 16.01
CA GLY A 156 -0.88 15.00 15.25
C GLY A 156 -0.43 13.80 16.09
N ARG A 157 0.58 13.99 16.93
CA ARG A 157 1.06 12.93 17.82
C ARG A 157 0.01 12.54 18.86
N GLU A 158 -0.66 13.51 19.46
CA GLU A 158 -1.75 13.24 20.39
C GLU A 158 -2.87 12.43 19.73
N LEU A 159 -3.31 12.83 18.55
CA LEU A 159 -4.39 12.15 17.84
C LEU A 159 -4.00 10.72 17.44
N ILE A 160 -2.83 10.53 16.84
CA ILE A 160 -2.45 9.23 16.25
C ILE A 160 -1.79 8.32 17.28
N ILE A 161 -0.85 8.84 18.06
CA ILE A 161 -0.08 8.01 19.00
C ILE A 161 -0.88 7.75 20.28
N ASP A 162 -1.41 8.80 20.90
CA ASP A 162 -2.12 8.67 22.16
C ASP A 162 -3.54 8.13 21.96
N GLN A 163 -4.29 8.66 21.00
CA GLN A 163 -5.69 8.32 20.75
C GLN A 163 -5.90 7.25 19.66
N ASN A 164 -4.85 6.81 18.98
CA ASN A 164 -4.91 5.81 17.90
C ASN A 164 -5.88 6.19 16.76
N ALA A 165 -5.92 7.46 16.40
CA ALA A 165 -6.92 8.00 15.47
C ALA A 165 -6.79 7.43 14.05
N PHE A 166 -5.60 6.96 13.63
CA PHE A 166 -5.47 6.40 12.28
C PHE A 166 -6.14 5.03 12.17
N ILE A 167 -6.01 4.18 13.17
CA ILE A 167 -6.70 2.88 13.23
C ILE A 167 -8.20 3.08 13.48
N GLU A 168 -8.56 3.83 14.53
CA GLU A 168 -9.96 3.92 14.98
C GLU A 168 -10.78 4.92 14.18
N GLY A 169 -10.14 5.95 13.63
CA GLY A 169 -10.80 7.02 12.91
C GLY A 169 -10.70 6.88 11.38
N ILE A 170 -9.50 6.77 10.83
CA ILE A 170 -9.28 6.80 9.38
C ILE A 170 -9.65 5.47 8.72
N LEU A 171 -9.14 4.36 9.21
CA LEU A 171 -9.34 3.06 8.58
C LEU A 171 -10.83 2.74 8.31
N PRO A 172 -11.73 2.79 9.31
CA PRO A 172 -13.14 2.49 9.05
C PRO A 172 -13.85 3.53 8.19
N LYS A 173 -13.41 4.80 8.22
CA LYS A 173 -13.99 5.86 7.39
C LYS A 173 -13.63 5.75 5.91
N PHE A 174 -12.54 5.08 5.59
CA PHE A 174 -12.06 4.94 4.22
C PHE A 174 -12.38 3.58 3.60
N VAL A 175 -13.31 2.84 4.21
CA VAL A 175 -13.97 1.67 3.67
C VAL A 175 -15.46 1.97 3.55
N VAL A 176 -16.08 1.63 2.43
CA VAL A 176 -17.52 1.90 2.22
C VAL A 176 -18.37 0.99 3.10
N ARG A 177 -18.07 -0.33 3.11
CA ARG A 177 -18.77 -1.25 4.01
C ARG A 177 -18.28 -1.08 5.44
N PRO A 178 -19.10 -1.39 6.44
CA PRO A 178 -18.62 -1.45 7.82
C PRO A 178 -17.64 -2.61 7.98
N LEU A 179 -16.48 -2.35 8.60
CA LEU A 179 -15.57 -3.41 9.03
C LEU A 179 -16.14 -4.08 10.28
N THR A 180 -15.97 -5.40 10.36
CA THR A 180 -16.36 -6.14 11.56
C THR A 180 -15.36 -5.92 12.70
N GLU A 181 -15.75 -6.21 13.94
CA GLU A 181 -14.82 -6.13 15.07
C GLU A 181 -13.63 -7.10 14.89
N VAL A 182 -13.87 -8.27 14.33
CA VAL A 182 -12.79 -9.23 14.04
C VAL A 182 -11.76 -8.63 13.09
N GLU A 183 -12.22 -7.98 12.02
CA GLU A 183 -11.35 -7.31 11.07
C GLU A 183 -10.60 -6.14 11.73
N MET A 184 -11.31 -5.32 12.49
CA MET A 184 -10.67 -4.22 13.22
C MET A 184 -9.61 -4.72 14.21
N ASP A 185 -9.87 -5.82 14.91
CA ASP A 185 -8.92 -6.39 15.86
C ASP A 185 -7.63 -6.88 15.17
N HIS A 186 -7.72 -7.43 13.96
CA HIS A 186 -6.53 -7.75 13.17
C HIS A 186 -5.69 -6.50 12.89
N TYR A 187 -6.33 -5.40 12.52
CA TYR A 187 -5.62 -4.14 12.24
C TYR A 187 -5.09 -3.47 13.52
N ARG A 188 -5.79 -3.62 14.65
CA ARG A 188 -5.40 -3.06 15.95
C ARG A 188 -4.20 -3.75 16.57
N GLU A 189 -4.09 -5.07 16.40
CA GLU A 189 -3.12 -5.91 17.13
C GLU A 189 -1.68 -5.41 17.07
N PRO A 190 -1.13 -4.99 15.91
CA PRO A 190 0.25 -4.50 15.86
C PRO A 190 0.47 -3.19 16.63
N PHE A 191 -0.60 -2.48 16.97
CA PHE A 191 -0.55 -1.11 17.48
C PHE A 191 -1.29 -0.93 18.81
N LEU A 192 -1.36 -1.97 19.62
CA LEU A 192 -2.04 -1.92 20.92
C LEU A 192 -1.35 -0.96 21.92
N LYS A 193 -0.04 -0.77 21.80
CA LYS A 193 0.72 0.14 22.65
C LYS A 193 1.02 1.44 21.91
N PRO A 194 0.83 2.60 22.55
CA PRO A 194 1.13 3.89 21.90
C PRO A 194 2.54 3.99 21.31
N VAL A 195 3.55 3.43 22.00
CA VAL A 195 4.94 3.45 21.53
C VAL A 195 5.14 2.74 20.18
N TRP A 196 4.22 1.87 19.79
CA TRP A 196 4.27 1.14 18.53
C TRP A 196 3.64 1.90 17.36
N ARG A 197 3.05 3.07 17.60
CA ARG A 197 2.28 3.84 16.61
C ARG A 197 3.08 4.89 15.86
N GLU A 198 4.40 4.95 16.06
CA GLU A 198 5.26 5.92 15.37
C GLU A 198 5.11 5.88 13.84
N PRO A 199 5.11 4.71 13.16
CA PRO A 199 4.93 4.67 11.72
C PRO A 199 3.55 5.23 11.28
N LEU A 200 2.50 5.04 12.06
CA LEU A 200 1.16 5.54 11.74
C LEU A 200 1.11 7.07 11.72
N TRP A 201 1.89 7.72 12.58
CA TRP A 201 2.01 9.17 12.63
C TRP A 201 2.95 9.69 11.54
N ARG A 202 4.08 9.01 11.31
CA ARG A 202 5.05 9.46 10.32
C ARG A 202 4.47 9.47 8.91
N PHE A 203 3.74 8.46 8.51
CA PHE A 203 3.22 8.35 7.16
C PHE A 203 2.37 9.55 6.71
N PRO A 204 1.35 10.01 7.44
CA PRO A 204 0.61 11.20 7.01
C PRO A 204 1.45 12.48 6.99
N ASN A 205 2.53 12.55 7.80
CA ASN A 205 3.45 13.66 7.79
C ASN A 205 4.42 13.65 6.60
N GLU A 206 4.50 12.53 5.89
CA GLU A 206 5.33 12.41 4.69
C GLU A 206 4.52 12.51 3.39
N LEU A 207 3.20 12.55 3.45
CA LEU A 207 2.36 12.68 2.25
C LEU A 207 2.73 13.94 1.45
N PRO A 208 2.95 13.81 0.13
CA PRO A 208 3.34 14.94 -0.71
C PRO A 208 2.12 15.82 -1.03
N ILE A 209 1.87 16.80 -0.20
CA ILE A 209 0.75 17.72 -0.34
C ILE A 209 1.26 19.16 -0.41
N ALA A 210 0.82 19.90 -1.42
CA ALA A 210 1.19 21.30 -1.61
C ALA A 210 2.72 21.54 -1.60
N GLY A 211 3.48 20.61 -2.18
CA GLY A 211 4.94 20.70 -2.27
C GLY A 211 5.70 20.24 -1.03
N GLU A 212 5.02 19.84 0.03
CA GLU A 212 5.63 19.46 1.30
C GLU A 212 5.32 18.02 1.72
N PRO A 213 6.26 17.27 2.32
CA PRO A 213 7.70 17.60 2.44
C PRO A 213 8.40 17.63 1.08
N ALA A 214 9.31 18.57 0.89
CA ALA A 214 9.94 18.80 -0.41
C ALA A 214 10.71 17.58 -0.96
N ASN A 215 11.38 16.82 -0.08
CA ASN A 215 12.13 15.63 -0.47
C ASN A 215 11.20 14.50 -0.96
N ILE A 216 10.06 14.31 -0.29
CA ILE A 216 9.06 13.31 -0.71
C ILE A 216 8.35 13.76 -1.97
N TRP A 217 8.00 15.04 -2.06
CA TRP A 217 7.42 15.61 -3.28
C TRP A 217 8.28 15.32 -4.50
N ALA A 218 9.58 15.62 -4.41
CA ALA A 218 10.51 15.39 -5.50
C ALA A 218 10.64 13.90 -5.86
N LEU A 219 10.67 13.02 -4.87
CA LEU A 219 10.77 11.58 -5.07
C LEU A 219 9.52 11.02 -5.77
N VAL A 220 8.34 11.44 -5.32
CA VAL A 220 7.05 11.00 -5.88
C VAL A 220 6.88 11.54 -7.31
N GLU A 221 7.21 12.80 -7.53
CA GLU A 221 7.20 13.40 -8.86
C GLU A 221 8.13 12.65 -9.82
N ALA A 222 9.30 12.24 -9.33
CA ALA A 222 10.26 11.48 -10.14
C ALA A 222 9.73 10.11 -10.55
N TYR A 223 9.10 9.35 -9.64
CA TYR A 223 8.57 8.05 -10.05
C TYR A 223 7.31 8.20 -10.93
N MET A 224 6.52 9.25 -10.76
CA MET A 224 5.38 9.51 -11.65
C MET A 224 5.86 9.84 -13.07
N ASN A 225 6.91 10.65 -13.21
CA ASN A 225 7.53 10.93 -14.51
C ASN A 225 8.04 9.66 -15.17
N TRP A 226 8.69 8.79 -14.40
CA TRP A 226 9.12 7.48 -14.89
C TRP A 226 7.94 6.63 -15.36
N LEU A 227 6.87 6.58 -14.57
CA LEU A 227 5.68 5.78 -14.87
C LEU A 227 5.01 6.22 -16.16
N HIS A 228 5.00 7.52 -16.46
CA HIS A 228 4.46 8.09 -17.70
C HIS A 228 5.29 7.72 -18.94
N GLN A 229 6.53 7.34 -18.76
CA GLN A 229 7.45 6.99 -19.86
C GLN A 229 7.66 5.48 -20.00
N SER A 230 7.46 4.73 -18.94
CA SER A 230 7.72 3.29 -18.91
C SER A 230 6.69 2.50 -19.70
N PRO A 231 7.11 1.57 -20.57
CA PRO A 231 6.21 0.65 -21.27
C PRO A 231 5.74 -0.51 -20.41
N VAL A 232 6.13 -0.59 -19.13
CA VAL A 232 5.72 -1.69 -18.25
C VAL A 232 4.19 -1.85 -18.25
N PRO A 233 3.67 -3.07 -18.38
CA PRO A 233 2.23 -3.30 -18.29
C PRO A 233 1.66 -2.84 -16.94
N LYS A 234 0.56 -2.10 -16.98
CA LYS A 234 -0.04 -1.47 -15.80
C LYS A 234 -1.52 -1.84 -15.69
N LEU A 235 -1.95 -2.09 -14.47
CA LEU A 235 -3.35 -2.38 -14.13
C LEU A 235 -3.76 -1.47 -12.97
N LEU A 236 -4.69 -0.55 -13.23
CA LEU A 236 -5.21 0.38 -12.23
C LEU A 236 -6.61 -0.02 -11.80
N PHE A 237 -6.79 -0.25 -10.51
CA PHE A 237 -8.12 -0.38 -9.90
C PHE A 237 -8.54 0.96 -9.31
N TRP A 238 -9.79 1.34 -9.53
CA TRP A 238 -10.33 2.59 -9.01
C TRP A 238 -11.79 2.40 -8.58
N GLY A 239 -12.19 3.20 -7.59
CA GLY A 239 -13.55 3.18 -7.04
C GLY A 239 -14.13 4.58 -6.98
N THR A 240 -15.41 4.67 -6.64
CA THR A 240 -16.09 5.95 -6.48
C THR A 240 -16.62 6.08 -5.05
N PRO A 241 -16.37 7.22 -4.37
CA PRO A 241 -15.72 8.45 -4.87
C PRO A 241 -14.18 8.42 -4.88
N GLY A 242 -13.55 7.37 -4.34
CA GLY A 242 -12.10 7.34 -4.14
C GLY A 242 -11.62 8.33 -3.07
N VAL A 243 -10.34 8.31 -2.79
CA VAL A 243 -9.68 9.29 -1.90
C VAL A 243 -8.50 9.93 -2.63
N LEU A 244 -7.44 9.15 -2.90
CA LEU A 244 -6.28 9.63 -3.66
C LEU A 244 -6.55 9.63 -5.16
N ILE A 245 -7.35 8.68 -5.64
CA ILE A 245 -7.65 8.49 -7.06
C ILE A 245 -9.16 8.56 -7.27
N PRO A 246 -9.73 9.77 -7.30
CA PRO A 246 -11.14 9.94 -7.67
C PRO A 246 -11.35 9.59 -9.15
N PRO A 247 -12.61 9.39 -9.59
CA PRO A 247 -12.92 9.02 -10.97
C PRO A 247 -12.27 9.92 -12.03
N ALA A 248 -12.19 11.23 -11.81
CA ALA A 248 -11.55 12.16 -12.74
C ALA A 248 -10.05 11.89 -12.89
N GLU A 249 -9.37 11.55 -11.80
CA GLU A 249 -7.94 11.21 -11.83
C GLU A 249 -7.71 9.86 -12.53
N ALA A 250 -8.57 8.87 -12.28
CA ALA A 250 -8.51 7.60 -12.99
C ALA A 250 -8.67 7.78 -14.50
N ALA A 251 -9.60 8.63 -14.93
CA ALA A 251 -9.81 8.96 -16.34
C ALA A 251 -8.57 9.65 -16.95
N ARG A 252 -7.98 10.61 -16.22
CA ARG A 252 -6.77 11.31 -16.66
C ARG A 252 -5.59 10.33 -16.83
N LEU A 253 -5.42 9.41 -15.90
CA LEU A 253 -4.38 8.38 -15.97
C LEU A 253 -4.60 7.42 -17.13
N ALA A 254 -5.86 7.03 -17.39
CA ALA A 254 -6.21 6.17 -18.52
C ALA A 254 -5.80 6.77 -19.86
N GLU A 255 -5.83 8.10 -19.98
CA GLU A 255 -5.42 8.81 -21.19
C GLU A 255 -3.91 9.01 -21.28
N SER A 256 -3.20 9.10 -20.15
CA SER A 256 -1.81 9.53 -20.10
C SER A 256 -0.78 8.43 -19.86
N LEU A 257 -1.13 7.34 -19.17
CA LEU A 257 -0.17 6.27 -18.89
C LEU A 257 -0.11 5.24 -20.02
N PRO A 258 1.09 4.90 -20.52
CA PRO A 258 1.23 3.87 -21.53
C PRO A 258 0.95 2.47 -20.95
N ASN A 259 0.41 1.57 -21.78
CA ASN A 259 0.12 0.18 -21.42
C ASN A 259 -0.72 0.02 -20.15
N LEU A 260 -1.71 0.89 -19.98
CA LEU A 260 -2.60 0.86 -18.82
C LEU A 260 -3.93 0.24 -19.15
N LYS A 261 -4.32 -0.77 -18.37
CA LYS A 261 -5.69 -1.26 -18.26
C LYS A 261 -6.28 -0.72 -16.95
N THR A 262 -7.52 -0.25 -17.00
CA THR A 262 -8.24 0.22 -15.80
C THR A 262 -9.40 -0.72 -15.49
N VAL A 263 -9.68 -0.90 -14.21
CA VAL A 263 -10.81 -1.69 -13.71
C VAL A 263 -11.56 -0.89 -12.66
N PHE A 264 -12.82 -0.59 -12.93
CA PHE A 264 -13.72 0.02 -11.97
C PHE A 264 -14.26 -1.03 -11.01
N ILE A 265 -14.06 -0.81 -9.70
CA ILE A 265 -14.47 -1.79 -8.69
C ILE A 265 -15.86 -1.51 -8.09
N GLY A 266 -16.49 -0.40 -8.45
CA GLY A 266 -17.74 0.07 -7.84
C GLY A 266 -17.49 1.06 -6.70
N PRO A 267 -18.38 1.07 -5.69
CA PRO A 267 -18.19 1.93 -4.52
C PRO A 267 -16.87 1.60 -3.82
N GLY A 268 -16.06 2.61 -3.58
CA GLY A 268 -14.76 2.46 -2.92
C GLY A 268 -14.22 3.82 -2.51
N LEU A 269 -13.54 3.84 -1.37
CA LEU A 269 -12.85 5.02 -0.86
C LEU A 269 -11.35 4.84 -1.01
N HIS A 270 -10.66 4.33 0.00
CA HIS A 270 -9.21 4.14 -0.05
C HIS A 270 -8.79 2.68 0.03
N TYR A 271 -9.35 1.92 0.97
CA TYR A 271 -9.00 0.50 1.16
C TYR A 271 -9.91 -0.37 0.28
N LEU A 272 -9.69 -0.28 -1.03
CA LEU A 272 -10.52 -0.95 -2.04
C LEU A 272 -10.56 -2.46 -1.87
N GLN A 273 -9.50 -3.04 -1.31
CA GLN A 273 -9.36 -4.47 -1.03
C GLN A 273 -10.40 -4.96 -0.02
N GLU A 274 -10.90 -4.07 0.84
CA GLU A 274 -11.94 -4.40 1.81
C GLU A 274 -13.35 -4.30 1.21
N ASP A 275 -13.53 -3.53 0.15
CA ASP A 275 -14.84 -3.35 -0.47
C ASP A 275 -15.11 -4.34 -1.60
N ASN A 276 -14.13 -4.67 -2.44
CA ASN A 276 -14.34 -5.59 -3.54
C ASN A 276 -13.10 -6.47 -3.83
N PRO A 277 -12.68 -7.31 -2.88
CA PRO A 277 -11.48 -8.12 -3.03
C PRO A 277 -11.59 -9.17 -4.14
N ASP A 278 -12.78 -9.74 -4.39
CA ASP A 278 -12.96 -10.79 -5.39
C ASP A 278 -12.74 -10.25 -6.80
N LEU A 279 -13.26 -9.06 -7.09
CA LEU A 279 -13.03 -8.43 -8.41
C LEU A 279 -11.55 -8.08 -8.59
N ILE A 280 -10.93 -7.49 -7.57
CA ILE A 280 -9.51 -7.14 -7.63
C ILE A 280 -8.66 -8.40 -7.84
N GLY A 281 -8.88 -9.43 -7.05
CA GLY A 281 -8.12 -10.68 -7.14
C GLY A 281 -8.31 -11.40 -8.46
N SER A 282 -9.55 -11.54 -8.93
CA SER A 282 -9.85 -12.22 -10.19
C SER A 282 -9.30 -11.45 -11.39
N GLU A 283 -9.33 -10.13 -11.39
CA GLU A 283 -8.78 -9.32 -12.48
C GLU A 283 -7.25 -9.37 -12.51
N ILE A 284 -6.58 -9.39 -11.35
CA ILE A 284 -5.13 -9.62 -11.30
C ILE A 284 -4.80 -11.00 -11.89
N ALA A 285 -5.50 -12.05 -11.47
CA ALA A 285 -5.28 -13.40 -11.96
C ALA A 285 -5.48 -13.51 -13.47
N ARG A 286 -6.45 -12.79 -14.02
CA ARG A 286 -6.72 -12.76 -15.45
C ARG A 286 -5.68 -11.98 -16.25
N TRP A 287 -5.11 -10.96 -15.65
CA TRP A 287 -4.10 -10.08 -16.27
C TRP A 287 -2.70 -10.71 -16.33
N LEU A 288 -2.31 -11.46 -15.28
CA LEU A 288 -0.97 -12.02 -15.15
C LEU A 288 -0.47 -12.83 -16.35
N PRO A 289 -1.28 -13.70 -17.00
CA PRO A 289 -0.80 -14.47 -18.15
C PRO A 289 -0.36 -13.64 -19.36
N ALA A 290 -0.76 -12.38 -19.43
CA ALA A 290 -0.39 -11.48 -20.53
C ALA A 290 0.96 -10.79 -20.34
N LEU A 291 1.62 -10.97 -19.19
CA LEU A 291 2.89 -10.33 -18.87
C LEU A 291 4.11 -11.04 -19.43
#